data_f4fecd2f032e84db438139d0ecb8fe84
#
_entry.id   f4fecd2f032e84db438139d0ecb8fe84
#
_cell.length_a   1.000
_cell.length_b   1.000
_cell.length_c   1.000
_cell.angle_alpha   90.00
_cell.angle_beta   90.00
_cell.angle_gamma   90.00
#
_symmetry.space_group_name_H-M   'P 1'
#
loop_
_entity.id
_entity.type
_entity.pdbx_description
1 polymer ?
#
loop_
_entity_poly.entity_id
_entity_poly.type
_entity_poly.pdbx_seq_one_letter_code
_entity_poly.pdbx_strand_id
1 'polypeptide(L)'
;MTAMESAVNVLLIGIMLVYAVLVVMVLVRAVVGPRIADRLMAINMVGTIGIFLMSVISVLLGEDYLLDVSIIYAMISFLSVVILTKVYMGVHEQNVLKKHKIEREKREKGITKEDEEWDKLLRGL
;
A
#
# COMPACT_ATOMS: atom_id res chain seq x y z
N MET A 1 23.78 38.03 4.30
CA MET A 1 22.60 37.23 4.65
C MET A 1 21.67 38.05 5.52
N THR A 2 20.45 38.23 5.06
CA THR A 2 19.44 38.91 5.87
C THR A 2 18.92 37.98 6.93
N ALA A 3 18.45 38.50 8.08
CA ALA A 3 17.89 37.70 9.17
C ALA A 3 16.75 36.79 8.67
N MET A 4 16.05 37.18 7.63
CA MET A 4 14.98 36.41 7.00
C MET A 4 15.51 35.18 6.26
N GLU A 5 16.61 35.26 5.56
CA GLU A 5 17.24 34.13 4.87
C GLU A 5 17.75 33.08 5.86
N SER A 6 18.34 33.54 6.95
CA SER A 6 18.79 32.64 8.03
C SER A 6 17.62 31.91 8.68
N ALA A 7 16.50 32.60 8.91
CA ALA A 7 15.30 31.99 9.49
C ALA A 7 14.69 30.93 8.55
N VAL A 8 14.62 31.23 7.24
CA VAL A 8 14.12 30.29 6.23
C VAL A 8 15.01 29.05 6.15
N ASN A 9 16.33 29.23 6.12
CA ASN A 9 17.26 28.09 6.08
C ASN A 9 17.16 27.17 7.31
N VAL A 10 17.05 27.75 8.50
CA VAL A 10 16.86 26.97 9.74
C VAL A 10 15.55 26.21 9.70
N LEU A 11 14.49 26.84 9.23
CA LEU A 11 13.16 26.19 9.09
C LEU A 11 13.22 25.05 8.07
N LEU A 12 13.86 25.24 6.92
CA LEU A 12 14.01 24.18 5.92
C LEU A 12 14.83 23.00 6.40
N ILE A 13 15.93 23.26 7.12
CA ILE A 13 16.73 22.18 7.75
C ILE A 13 15.90 21.43 8.79
N GLY A 14 15.13 22.11 9.61
CA GLY A 14 14.22 21.49 10.57
C GLY A 14 13.18 20.58 9.90
N ILE A 15 12.57 21.04 8.81
CA ILE A 15 11.64 20.25 7.99
C ILE A 15 12.34 19.01 7.44
N MET A 16 13.55 19.12 6.91
CA MET A 16 14.31 17.97 6.38
C MET A 16 14.61 16.92 7.46
N LEU A 17 14.93 17.33 8.67
CA LEU A 17 15.13 16.39 9.79
C LEU A 17 13.86 15.62 10.15
N VAL A 18 12.73 16.33 10.20
CA VAL A 18 11.43 15.69 10.46
C VAL A 18 11.09 14.69 9.34
N TYR A 19 11.31 15.04 8.08
CA TYR A 19 11.10 14.11 6.96
C TYR A 19 12.01 12.89 7.01
N ALA A 20 13.26 13.04 7.40
CA ALA A 20 14.18 11.91 7.57
C ALA A 20 13.66 10.91 8.60
N VAL A 21 13.17 11.39 9.74
CA VAL A 21 12.57 10.54 10.77
C VAL A 21 11.30 9.83 10.26
N LEU A 22 10.44 10.55 9.54
CA LEU A 22 9.24 9.97 8.94
C LEU A 22 9.56 8.87 7.93
N VAL A 23 10.57 9.07 7.08
CA VAL A 23 11.02 8.05 6.11
C VAL A 23 11.46 6.78 6.82
N VAL A 24 12.29 6.90 7.86
CA VAL A 24 12.73 5.74 8.65
C VAL A 24 11.54 5.01 9.28
N MET A 25 10.61 5.74 9.84
CA MET A 25 9.41 5.18 10.48
C MET A 25 8.52 4.40 9.47
N VAL A 26 8.33 4.97 8.28
CA VAL A 26 7.56 4.33 7.19
C VAL A 26 8.29 3.10 6.64
N LEU A 27 9.62 3.14 6.52
CA LEU A 27 10.42 1.98 6.10
C LEU A 27 10.33 0.84 7.11
N VAL A 28 10.42 1.13 8.40
CA VAL A 28 10.21 0.12 9.45
C VAL A 28 8.81 -0.50 9.33
N ARG A 29 7.79 0.30 9.13
CA ARG A 29 6.42 -0.18 8.90
C ARG A 29 6.30 -1.06 7.66
N ALA A 30 7.00 -0.73 6.57
CA ALA A 30 7.00 -1.52 5.33
C ALA A 30 7.60 -2.92 5.52
N VAL A 31 8.63 -3.02 6.38
CA VAL A 31 9.32 -4.30 6.65
C VAL A 31 8.54 -5.16 7.65
N VAL A 32 8.04 -4.54 8.71
CA VAL A 32 7.37 -5.23 9.84
C VAL A 32 5.87 -5.50 9.55
N GLY A 33 5.27 -4.80 8.59
CA GLY A 33 3.84 -4.93 8.26
C GLY A 33 3.44 -6.36 7.88
N PRO A 34 2.54 -7.00 8.64
CA PRO A 34 2.14 -8.40 8.40
C PRO A 34 1.23 -8.58 7.18
N ARG A 35 0.63 -7.52 6.69
CA ARG A 35 -0.30 -7.53 5.55
C ARG A 35 0.35 -6.90 4.32
N ILE A 36 0.07 -7.49 3.15
CA ILE A 36 0.52 -6.94 1.86
C ILE A 36 -0.01 -5.53 1.66
N ALA A 37 -1.25 -5.26 2.07
CA ALA A 37 -1.85 -3.93 2.01
C ALA A 37 -1.07 -2.86 2.81
N ASP A 38 -0.54 -3.22 3.98
CA ASP A 38 0.27 -2.31 4.80
C ASP A 38 1.59 -1.94 4.10
N ARG A 39 2.21 -2.89 3.42
CA ARG A 39 3.41 -2.65 2.60
C ARG A 39 3.12 -1.74 1.42
N LEU A 40 1.99 -1.95 0.73
CA LEU A 40 1.57 -1.12 -0.39
C LEU A 40 1.32 0.33 0.04
N MET A 41 0.66 0.53 1.17
CA MET A 41 0.45 1.86 1.75
C MET A 41 1.77 2.52 2.16
N ALA A 42 2.69 1.77 2.75
CA ALA A 42 3.99 2.29 3.15
C ALA A 42 4.82 2.75 1.93
N ILE A 43 4.85 1.97 0.84
CA ILE A 43 5.55 2.34 -0.39
C ILE A 43 4.96 3.63 -0.98
N ASN A 44 3.64 3.79 -0.98
CA ASN A 44 3.01 5.01 -1.43
C ASN A 44 3.37 6.22 -0.56
N MET A 45 3.42 6.05 0.76
CA MET A 45 3.85 7.10 1.70
C MET A 45 5.30 7.51 1.45
N VAL A 46 6.22 6.56 1.22
CA VAL A 46 7.62 6.85 0.86
C VAL A 46 7.67 7.67 -0.43
N GLY A 47 6.87 7.32 -1.44
CA GLY A 47 6.77 8.08 -2.68
C GLY A 47 6.38 9.54 -2.45
N THR A 48 5.35 9.77 -1.64
CA THR A 48 4.87 11.13 -1.31
C THR A 48 5.92 11.94 -0.54
N ILE A 49 6.56 11.31 0.44
CA ILE A 49 7.65 11.95 1.21
C ILE A 49 8.83 12.30 0.28
N GLY A 50 9.15 11.42 -0.68
CA GLY A 50 10.20 11.67 -1.68
C GLY A 50 9.91 12.89 -2.54
N ILE A 51 8.66 13.08 -2.98
CA ILE A 51 8.24 14.25 -3.76
C ILE A 51 8.42 15.55 -2.95
N PHE A 52 7.99 15.55 -1.70
CA PHE A 52 8.16 16.69 -0.81
C PHE A 52 9.64 17.00 -0.56
N LEU A 53 10.46 15.98 -0.34
CA LEU A 53 11.89 16.13 -0.13
C LEU A 53 12.56 16.78 -1.35
N MET A 54 12.27 16.29 -2.56
CA MET A 54 12.78 16.86 -3.81
C MET A 54 12.33 18.31 -3.99
N SER A 55 11.09 18.64 -3.65
CA SER A 55 10.57 20.02 -3.72
C SER A 55 11.29 20.94 -2.75
N VAL A 56 11.55 20.50 -1.51
CA VAL A 56 12.31 21.28 -0.51
C VAL A 56 13.77 21.50 -0.96
N ILE A 57 14.39 20.46 -1.52
CA ILE A 57 15.78 20.57 -2.05
C ILE A 57 15.83 21.53 -3.23
N SER A 58 14.84 21.53 -4.12
CA SER A 58 14.73 22.47 -5.23
C SER A 58 14.75 23.93 -4.74
N VAL A 59 13.97 24.23 -3.72
CA VAL A 59 13.92 25.58 -3.13
C VAL A 59 15.25 25.96 -2.46
N LEU A 60 15.90 25.00 -1.77
CA LEU A 60 17.17 25.24 -1.10
C LEU A 60 18.32 25.51 -2.07
N LEU A 61 18.37 24.79 -3.18
CA LEU A 61 19.40 24.92 -4.20
C LEU A 61 19.11 26.03 -5.21
N GLY A 62 17.85 26.51 -5.28
CA GLY A 62 17.40 27.46 -6.29
C GLY A 62 17.38 26.89 -7.70
N GLU A 63 17.24 25.58 -7.83
CA GLU A 63 17.30 24.86 -9.11
C GLU A 63 15.89 24.36 -9.51
N ASP A 64 15.28 25.06 -10.46
CA ASP A 64 13.90 24.81 -10.90
C ASP A 64 13.71 23.45 -11.57
N TYR A 65 14.75 22.88 -12.18
CA TYR A 65 14.66 21.56 -12.83
C TYR A 65 14.33 20.41 -11.87
N LEU A 66 14.69 20.53 -10.59
CA LEU A 66 14.35 19.53 -9.58
C LEU A 66 12.84 19.49 -9.31
N LEU A 67 12.17 20.62 -9.49
CA LEU A 67 10.73 20.72 -9.36
C LEU A 67 10.03 19.94 -10.49
N ASP A 68 10.53 20.09 -11.73
CA ASP A 68 10.01 19.34 -12.89
C ASP A 68 10.17 17.83 -12.70
N VAL A 69 11.33 17.39 -12.20
CA VAL A 69 11.57 15.98 -11.88
C VAL A 69 10.60 15.48 -10.79
N SER A 70 10.30 16.31 -9.79
CA SER A 70 9.35 15.92 -8.73
C SER A 70 7.93 15.74 -9.26
N ILE A 71 7.49 16.54 -10.22
CA ILE A 71 6.18 16.41 -10.87
C ILE A 71 6.09 15.11 -11.68
N ILE A 72 7.13 14.80 -12.47
CA ILE A 72 7.20 13.55 -13.24
C ILE A 72 7.16 12.33 -12.29
N TYR A 73 7.92 12.40 -11.21
CA TYR A 73 7.92 11.35 -10.18
C TYR A 73 6.56 11.19 -9.50
N ALA A 74 5.85 12.29 -9.25
CA ALA A 74 4.49 12.25 -8.71
C ALA A 74 3.53 11.52 -9.64
N MET A 75 3.60 11.76 -10.94
CA MET A 75 2.77 11.08 -11.94
C MET A 75 3.06 9.57 -11.99
N ILE A 76 4.34 9.19 -11.99
CA ILE A 76 4.75 7.77 -11.99
C ILE A 76 4.30 7.08 -10.70
N SER A 77 4.47 7.72 -9.55
CA SER A 77 4.04 7.21 -8.25
C SER A 77 2.53 6.99 -8.21
N PHE A 78 1.75 7.93 -8.71
CA PHE A 78 0.29 7.80 -8.81
C PHE A 78 -0.13 6.63 -9.70
N LEU A 79 0.46 6.49 -10.89
CA LEU A 79 0.19 5.35 -11.78
C LEU A 79 0.54 4.02 -11.13
N SER A 80 1.66 3.94 -10.45
CA SER A 80 2.10 2.75 -9.73
C SER A 80 1.08 2.31 -8.68
N VAL A 81 0.56 3.24 -7.89
CA VAL A 81 -0.47 2.97 -6.87
C VAL A 81 -1.77 2.49 -7.51
N VAL A 82 -2.22 3.13 -8.59
CA VAL A 82 -3.45 2.73 -9.29
C VAL A 82 -3.34 1.31 -9.83
N ILE A 83 -2.23 0.98 -10.50
CA ILE A 83 -1.98 -0.36 -11.05
C ILE A 83 -1.93 -1.40 -9.91
N LEU A 84 -1.19 -1.10 -8.87
CA LEU A 84 -0.99 -1.99 -7.72
C LEU A 84 -2.31 -2.26 -6.99
N THR A 85 -3.11 -1.23 -6.78
CA THR A 85 -4.43 -1.34 -6.14
C THR A 85 -5.38 -2.19 -7.00
N LYS A 86 -5.37 -1.99 -8.32
CA LYS A 86 -6.21 -2.74 -9.24
C LYS A 86 -5.85 -4.22 -9.29
N VAL A 87 -4.55 -4.53 -9.31
CA VAL A 87 -4.04 -5.91 -9.26
C VAL A 87 -4.38 -6.56 -7.92
N TYR A 88 -4.19 -5.85 -6.81
CA TYR A 88 -4.48 -6.37 -5.47
C TYR A 88 -5.98 -6.67 -5.27
N MET A 89 -6.86 -5.76 -5.69
CA MET A 89 -8.31 -5.98 -5.63
C MET A 89 -8.74 -7.16 -6.51
N GLY A 90 -8.22 -7.28 -7.71
CA GLY A 90 -8.54 -8.40 -8.61
C GLY A 90 -8.15 -9.77 -8.02
N VAL A 91 -6.98 -9.86 -7.43
CA VAL A 91 -6.51 -11.10 -6.77
C VAL A 91 -7.34 -11.43 -5.51
N HIS A 92 -7.69 -10.40 -4.73
CA HIS A 92 -8.49 -10.60 -3.52
C HIS A 92 -9.90 -11.09 -3.85
N GLU A 93 -10.55 -10.49 -4.85
CA GLU A 93 -11.87 -10.90 -5.32
C GLU A 93 -11.89 -12.34 -5.83
N GLN A 94 -10.89 -12.75 -6.61
CA GLN A 94 -10.76 -14.13 -7.07
C GLN A 94 -10.56 -15.12 -5.92
N ASN A 95 -9.81 -14.77 -4.90
CA ASN A 95 -9.59 -15.61 -3.73
C ASN A 95 -10.86 -15.78 -2.91
N VAL A 96 -11.65 -14.72 -2.76
CA VAL A 96 -12.95 -14.76 -2.06
C VAL A 96 -13.93 -15.65 -2.84
N LEU A 97 -14.01 -15.50 -4.16
CA LEU A 97 -14.86 -16.32 -5.02
C LEU A 97 -14.47 -17.82 -4.98
N LYS A 98 -13.16 -18.12 -5.00
CA LYS A 98 -12.68 -19.50 -4.83
C LYS A 98 -13.05 -20.08 -3.48
N LYS A 99 -12.93 -19.30 -2.41
CA LYS A 99 -13.31 -19.73 -1.06
C LYS A 99 -14.79 -20.04 -0.97
N HIS A 100 -15.66 -19.21 -1.53
CA HIS A 100 -17.09 -19.46 -1.57
C HIS A 100 -17.47 -20.69 -2.42
N LYS A 101 -16.77 -20.93 -3.53
CA LYS A 101 -16.97 -22.16 -4.33
C LYS A 101 -16.62 -23.40 -3.54
N ILE A 102 -15.47 -23.40 -2.88
CA ILE A 102 -15.03 -24.54 -2.03
C ILE A 102 -16.00 -24.80 -0.88
N GLU A 103 -16.52 -23.75 -0.23
CA GLU A 103 -17.52 -23.89 0.83
C GLU A 103 -18.84 -24.48 0.30
N ARG A 104 -19.29 -24.04 -0.88
CA ARG A 104 -20.49 -24.61 -1.53
C ARG A 104 -20.29 -26.09 -1.86
N GLU A 105 -19.18 -26.46 -2.48
CA GLU A 105 -18.84 -27.85 -2.77
C GLU A 105 -18.80 -28.72 -1.49
N LYS A 106 -18.23 -28.19 -0.41
CA LYS A 106 -18.20 -28.90 0.89
C LYS A 106 -19.59 -29.09 1.47
N ARG A 107 -20.47 -28.09 1.33
CA ARG A 107 -21.87 -28.19 1.78
C ARG A 107 -22.65 -29.22 0.95
N GLU A 108 -22.51 -29.19 -0.38
CA GLU A 108 -23.14 -30.15 -1.28
C GLU A 108 -22.67 -31.56 -1.01
N LYS A 109 -21.37 -31.80 -0.81
CA LYS A 109 -20.82 -33.11 -0.43
C LYS A 109 -21.26 -33.54 0.96
N GLY A 110 -21.39 -32.63 1.91
CA GLY A 110 -21.91 -32.88 3.24
C GLY A 110 -23.39 -33.32 3.20
N ILE A 111 -24.23 -32.62 2.46
CA ILE A 111 -25.65 -32.97 2.26
C ILE A 111 -25.78 -34.30 1.54
N THR A 112 -24.98 -34.59 0.53
CA THR A 112 -24.98 -35.86 -0.19
C THR A 112 -24.58 -37.02 0.70
N LYS A 113 -23.61 -36.85 1.61
CA LYS A 113 -23.20 -37.86 2.57
C LYS A 113 -24.30 -38.14 3.62
N GLU A 114 -24.94 -37.09 4.11
CA GLU A 114 -26.07 -37.24 5.04
C GLU A 114 -27.25 -37.98 4.38
N ASP A 115 -27.60 -37.63 3.15
CA ASP A 115 -28.65 -38.31 2.38
C ASP A 115 -28.32 -39.77 2.12
N GLU A 116 -27.08 -40.12 1.81
CA GLU A 116 -26.63 -41.53 1.69
C GLU A 116 -26.70 -42.30 3.00
N GLU A 117 -26.36 -41.63 4.10
CA GLU A 117 -26.43 -42.24 5.44
C GLU A 117 -27.87 -42.51 5.87
N TRP A 118 -28.78 -41.56 5.63
CA TRP A 118 -30.22 -41.74 5.84
C TRP A 118 -30.81 -42.86 4.97
N ASP A 119 -30.41 -42.93 3.72
CA ASP A 119 -30.84 -43.96 2.77
C ASP A 119 -30.39 -45.35 3.23
N LYS A 120 -29.15 -45.47 3.75
CA LYS A 120 -28.65 -46.73 4.35
C LYS A 120 -29.41 -47.15 5.61
N LEU A 121 -29.75 -46.19 6.48
CA LEU A 121 -30.52 -46.44 7.70
C LEU A 121 -31.96 -46.87 7.38
N LEU A 122 -32.59 -46.23 6.39
CA LEU A 122 -33.94 -46.59 5.94
C LEU A 122 -34.03 -47.93 5.22
N ARG A 123 -32.97 -48.36 4.52
CA ARG A 123 -32.88 -49.66 3.87
C ARG A 123 -32.56 -50.82 4.86
N GLY A 124 -31.97 -50.50 5.99
CA GLY A 124 -31.67 -51.43 7.05
C GLY A 124 -32.87 -51.76 7.98
N LEU A 125 -33.94 -51.00 7.77
CA LEU A 125 -35.24 -51.27 8.43
C LEU A 125 -36.10 -52.18 7.55
#